data_b6ab1408e5b80b82d8cfb3340ca2060e
#
_entry.id   b6ab1408e5b80b82d8cfb3340ca2060e
#
_cell.length_a   1.000
_cell.length_b   1.000
_cell.length_c   1.000
_cell.angle_alpha   90.00
_cell.angle_beta   90.00
_cell.angle_gamma   90.00
#
_symmetry.space_group_name_H-M   'P 1'
#
loop_
_entity.id
_entity.type
_entity.pdbx_description
1 polymer ?
#
loop_
_entity_poly.entity_id
_entity_poly.type
_entity_poly.pdbx_seq_one_letter_code
_entity_poly.pdbx_strand_id
1 'polypeptide(L)'
;MRTKIAVFATTVLAALAVGGPSLAHHGFAAYSSESVTVQATLIELRFVNPHVQLYFDVKNTDGELEHWQAELTAPNKLARGGWTQHTLKPGDQIQISGQVARNGGHSIRIREIVTATGESLSLREVLD
;
A
#
# COMPACT_ATOMS: atom_id res chain seq x y z
N MET A 1 73.62 21.00 -4.91
CA MET A 1 72.24 21.39 -4.53
C MET A 1 71.26 20.31 -5.02
N ARG A 2 70.70 19.59 -4.12
CA ARG A 2 69.75 18.52 -4.46
C ARG A 2 68.32 19.01 -4.22
N THR A 3 67.61 19.26 -5.28
CA THR A 3 66.22 19.69 -5.26
C THR A 3 65.36 18.46 -5.00
N LYS A 4 64.68 18.39 -3.86
CA LYS A 4 63.74 17.37 -3.53
C LYS A 4 62.36 17.76 -4.12
N ILE A 5 61.95 17.04 -5.14
CA ILE A 5 60.60 17.16 -5.71
C ILE A 5 59.67 16.37 -4.80
N ALA A 6 58.80 17.07 -4.10
CA ALA A 6 57.72 16.47 -3.33
C ALA A 6 56.55 16.15 -4.26
N VAL A 7 56.32 14.87 -4.50
CA VAL A 7 55.14 14.39 -5.24
C VAL A 7 53.95 14.38 -4.26
N PHE A 8 53.02 15.31 -4.41
CA PHE A 8 51.76 15.27 -3.73
C PHE A 8 50.87 14.24 -4.43
N ALA A 9 50.72 13.08 -3.83
CA ALA A 9 49.72 12.10 -4.24
C ALA A 9 48.37 12.54 -3.72
N THR A 10 47.56 13.10 -4.63
CA THR A 10 46.16 13.46 -4.37
C THR A 10 45.33 12.17 -4.43
N THR A 11 45.03 11.60 -3.29
CA THR A 11 44.11 10.46 -3.19
C THR A 11 42.70 10.98 -3.39
N VAL A 12 42.16 10.83 -4.60
CA VAL A 12 40.73 11.05 -4.88
C VAL A 12 39.95 9.88 -4.28
N LEU A 13 39.35 10.10 -3.10
CA LEU A 13 38.41 9.16 -2.48
C LEU A 13 37.10 9.23 -3.26
N ALA A 14 36.93 8.33 -4.25
CA ALA A 14 35.66 8.13 -4.90
C ALA A 14 34.68 7.52 -3.90
N ALA A 15 33.83 8.36 -3.31
CA ALA A 15 32.68 7.90 -2.55
C ALA A 15 31.70 7.24 -3.52
N LEU A 16 31.76 5.93 -3.62
CA LEU A 16 30.70 5.11 -4.23
C LEU A 16 29.45 5.28 -3.37
N ALA A 17 28.58 6.19 -3.76
CA ALA A 17 27.22 6.23 -3.27
C ALA A 17 26.53 4.94 -3.74
N VAL A 18 26.55 3.92 -2.92
CA VAL A 18 25.71 2.74 -3.10
C VAL A 18 24.28 3.20 -2.81
N GLY A 19 23.63 3.69 -3.85
CA GLY A 19 22.19 3.88 -3.85
C GLY A 19 21.55 2.52 -3.75
N GLY A 20 21.16 2.13 -2.52
CA GLY A 20 20.33 0.96 -2.32
C GLY A 20 19.07 1.09 -3.16
N PRO A 21 18.52 -0.03 -3.67
CA PRO A 21 17.26 0.03 -4.40
C PRO A 21 16.20 0.65 -3.49
N SER A 22 15.71 1.81 -3.91
CA SER A 22 14.56 2.44 -3.28
C SER A 22 13.37 1.50 -3.47
N LEU A 23 13.00 0.78 -2.41
CA LEU A 23 11.81 -0.07 -2.36
C LEU A 23 10.50 0.75 -2.25
N ALA A 24 10.58 2.04 -2.47
CA ALA A 24 9.42 2.89 -2.55
C ALA A 24 8.91 2.89 -3.99
N HIS A 25 8.07 1.96 -4.32
CA HIS A 25 6.95 2.14 -5.26
C HIS A 25 6.34 0.78 -5.57
N HIS A 26 5.34 0.43 -4.81
CA HIS A 26 4.35 -0.52 -5.26
C HIS A 26 3.58 0.12 -6.43
N GLY A 27 4.26 0.29 -7.54
CA GLY A 27 3.67 0.78 -8.78
C GLY A 27 2.60 -0.19 -9.28
N PHE A 28 1.77 0.27 -10.21
CA PHE A 28 0.72 -0.52 -10.85
C PHE A 28 1.18 -1.90 -11.35
N ALA A 29 2.47 -2.03 -11.67
CA ALA A 29 3.09 -3.28 -12.12
C ALA A 29 3.16 -4.38 -11.04
N ALA A 30 3.04 -4.04 -9.77
CA ALA A 30 3.06 -5.01 -8.67
C ALA A 30 1.75 -5.79 -8.52
N TYR A 31 0.67 -5.31 -9.18
CA TYR A 31 -0.65 -5.89 -9.10
C TYR A 31 -1.07 -6.57 -10.40
N SER A 32 -1.96 -7.55 -10.29
CA SER A 32 -2.58 -8.24 -11.42
C SER A 32 -3.39 -7.26 -12.28
N SER A 33 -3.54 -7.55 -13.57
CA SER A 33 -4.48 -6.83 -14.43
C SER A 33 -5.93 -7.26 -14.22
N GLU A 34 -6.13 -8.44 -13.64
CA GLU A 34 -7.46 -8.98 -13.36
C GLU A 34 -7.98 -8.46 -12.03
N SER A 35 -9.25 -8.09 -12.00
CA SER A 35 -9.95 -7.68 -10.79
C SER A 35 -10.60 -8.90 -10.14
N VAL A 36 -10.44 -9.00 -8.84
CA VAL A 36 -11.12 -10.00 -8.01
C VAL A 36 -12.07 -9.30 -7.04
N THR A 37 -13.03 -10.05 -6.53
CA THR A 37 -13.92 -9.60 -5.47
C THR A 37 -13.83 -10.59 -4.32
N VAL A 38 -13.56 -10.09 -3.13
CA VAL A 38 -13.45 -10.88 -1.90
C VAL A 38 -14.44 -10.42 -0.85
N GLN A 39 -14.97 -11.37 -0.08
CA GLN A 39 -15.73 -11.09 1.12
C GLN A 39 -14.75 -11.02 2.29
N ALA A 40 -14.81 -9.94 3.03
CA ALA A 40 -13.84 -9.64 4.05
C ALA A 40 -14.52 -9.25 5.37
N THR A 41 -13.84 -9.56 6.47
CA THR A 41 -14.15 -9.04 7.79
C THR A 41 -13.10 -8.05 8.20
N LEU A 42 -13.48 -6.80 8.45
CA LEU A 42 -12.53 -5.77 8.84
C LEU A 42 -11.91 -6.08 10.21
N ILE A 43 -10.59 -6.00 10.28
CA ILE A 43 -9.81 -6.09 11.53
C ILE A 43 -9.52 -4.68 12.04
N GLU A 44 -9.00 -3.81 11.16
CA GLU A 44 -8.57 -2.47 11.55
C GLU A 44 -8.61 -1.52 10.34
N LEU A 45 -9.10 -0.30 10.60
CA LEU A 45 -8.93 0.85 9.71
C LEU A 45 -7.97 1.82 10.39
N ARG A 46 -6.76 1.96 9.87
CA ARG A 46 -5.78 2.96 10.30
C ARG A 46 -5.92 4.23 9.48
N PHE A 47 -6.56 5.22 10.05
CA PHE A 47 -6.77 6.51 9.41
C PHE A 47 -5.63 7.47 9.75
N VAL A 48 -4.43 7.20 9.21
CA VAL A 48 -3.16 7.88 9.53
C VAL A 48 -2.41 8.32 8.29
N ASN A 49 -1.55 9.34 8.42
CA ASN A 49 -0.62 9.76 7.38
C ASN A 49 0.57 8.79 7.27
N PRO A 50 1.19 8.60 6.09
CA PRO A 50 0.84 9.26 4.81
C PRO A 50 -0.36 8.64 4.10
N HIS A 51 -0.70 7.39 4.37
CA HIS A 51 -1.76 6.64 3.71
C HIS A 51 -2.62 5.89 4.72
N VAL A 52 -3.92 5.87 4.45
CA VAL A 52 -4.87 5.05 5.20
C VAL A 52 -4.66 3.59 4.87
N GLN A 53 -4.70 2.73 5.88
CA GLN A 53 -4.47 1.29 5.74
C GLN A 53 -5.67 0.50 6.26
N LEU A 54 -6.05 -0.53 5.52
CA LEU A 54 -7.03 -1.53 5.91
C LEU A 54 -6.34 -2.86 6.20
N TYR A 55 -6.73 -3.48 7.30
CA TYR A 55 -6.40 -4.85 7.63
C TYR A 55 -7.69 -5.64 7.77
N PHE A 56 -7.78 -6.78 7.12
CA PHE A 56 -9.00 -7.57 7.07
C PHE A 56 -8.70 -9.05 6.84
N ASP A 57 -9.65 -9.89 7.25
CA ASP A 57 -9.60 -11.32 7.03
C ASP A 57 -10.47 -11.70 5.84
N VAL A 58 -9.93 -12.60 5.02
CA VAL A 58 -10.63 -13.25 3.92
C VAL A 58 -10.62 -14.74 4.17
N LYS A 59 -11.77 -15.39 4.02
CA LYS A 59 -11.87 -16.84 4.08
C LYS A 59 -11.54 -17.43 2.71
N ASN A 60 -10.52 -18.27 2.67
CA ASN A 60 -10.13 -18.94 1.43
C ASN A 60 -11.10 -20.09 1.09
N THR A 61 -10.85 -20.77 -0.04
CA THR A 61 -11.69 -21.89 -0.51
C THR A 61 -11.67 -23.09 0.42
N ASP A 62 -10.61 -23.25 1.20
CA ASP A 62 -10.46 -24.35 2.17
C ASP A 62 -11.11 -24.01 3.52
N GLY A 63 -11.65 -22.78 3.67
CA GLY A 63 -12.30 -22.29 4.87
C GLY A 63 -11.35 -21.71 5.90
N GLU A 64 -10.07 -21.55 5.57
CA GLU A 64 -9.06 -20.93 6.43
C GLU A 64 -9.10 -19.41 6.31
N LEU A 65 -8.79 -18.71 7.40
CA LEU A 65 -8.67 -17.26 7.39
C LEU A 65 -7.29 -16.84 6.94
N GLU A 66 -7.28 -15.95 5.96
CA GLU A 66 -6.09 -15.28 5.46
C GLU A 66 -6.12 -13.81 5.88
N HIS A 67 -5.01 -13.35 6.47
CA HIS A 67 -4.86 -11.94 6.82
C HIS A 67 -4.40 -11.14 5.62
N TRP A 68 -5.21 -10.17 5.24
CA TRP A 68 -4.99 -9.32 4.08
C TRP A 68 -4.79 -7.87 4.50
N GLN A 69 -4.15 -7.11 3.62
CA GLN A 69 -3.99 -5.67 3.79
C GLN A 69 -4.24 -4.92 2.48
N ALA A 70 -4.63 -3.67 2.63
CA ALA A 70 -4.70 -2.72 1.52
C ALA A 70 -4.28 -1.34 1.99
N GLU A 71 -3.67 -0.60 1.08
CA GLU A 71 -3.32 0.79 1.28
C GLU A 71 -4.23 1.65 0.42
N LEU A 72 -4.84 2.65 1.03
CA LEU A 72 -5.62 3.68 0.36
C LEU A 72 -4.79 4.95 0.21
N THR A 73 -5.42 6.04 -0.16
CA THR A 73 -4.76 7.33 -0.23
C THR A 73 -4.62 8.00 1.14
N ALA A 74 -4.12 9.24 1.15
CA ALA A 74 -3.96 10.04 2.36
C ALA A 74 -5.31 10.37 3.03
N PRO A 75 -5.34 10.48 4.39
CA PRO A 75 -6.56 10.75 5.13
C PRO A 75 -7.33 11.98 4.67
N ASN A 76 -6.62 13.06 4.33
CA ASN A 76 -7.25 14.30 3.88
C ASN A 76 -7.97 14.15 2.53
N LYS A 77 -7.50 13.27 1.66
CA LYS A 77 -8.18 12.97 0.39
C LYS A 77 -9.44 12.14 0.63
N LEU A 78 -9.34 11.08 1.44
CA LEU A 78 -10.50 10.28 1.81
C LEU A 78 -11.57 11.09 2.54
N ALA A 79 -11.17 12.01 3.42
CA ALA A 79 -12.09 12.90 4.13
C ALA A 79 -12.92 13.77 3.19
N ARG A 80 -12.38 14.19 2.03
CA ARG A 80 -13.14 14.91 1.00
C ARG A 80 -14.24 14.04 0.39
N GLY A 81 -14.02 12.73 0.32
CA GLY A 81 -15.03 11.74 -0.09
C GLY A 81 -15.98 11.32 1.03
N GLY A 82 -15.94 11.97 2.19
CA GLY A 82 -16.81 11.68 3.33
C GLY A 82 -16.29 10.66 4.34
N TRP A 83 -15.07 10.17 4.14
CA TRP A 83 -14.48 9.20 5.08
C TRP A 83 -14.03 9.84 6.38
N THR A 84 -14.18 9.07 7.45
CA THR A 84 -13.63 9.36 8.79
C THR A 84 -12.95 8.11 9.33
N GLN A 85 -12.25 8.23 10.45
CA GLN A 85 -11.71 7.09 11.20
C GLN A 85 -12.79 6.10 11.66
N HIS A 86 -14.08 6.46 11.57
CA HIS A 86 -15.23 5.64 11.98
C HIS A 86 -16.06 5.12 10.81
N THR A 87 -15.63 5.36 9.58
CA THR A 87 -16.35 4.93 8.37
C THR A 87 -16.51 3.41 8.32
N LEU A 88 -15.48 2.69 8.74
CA LEU A 88 -15.49 1.24 8.93
C LEU A 88 -15.00 0.92 10.33
N LYS A 89 -15.54 -0.14 10.92
CA LYS A 89 -15.24 -0.59 12.29
C LYS A 89 -14.77 -2.03 12.28
N PRO A 90 -13.91 -2.44 13.23
CA PRO A 90 -13.57 -3.84 13.42
C PRO A 90 -14.82 -4.72 13.50
N GLY A 91 -14.83 -5.83 12.76
CA GLY A 91 -15.96 -6.75 12.65
C GLY A 91 -16.92 -6.47 11.51
N ASP A 92 -16.83 -5.31 10.84
CA ASP A 92 -17.67 -5.02 9.69
C ASP A 92 -17.44 -6.05 8.58
N GLN A 93 -18.55 -6.58 8.04
CA GLN A 93 -18.54 -7.41 6.84
C GLN A 93 -18.58 -6.51 5.61
N ILE A 94 -17.57 -6.62 4.77
CA ILE A 94 -17.42 -5.79 3.59
C ILE A 94 -17.06 -6.65 2.38
N GLN A 95 -17.43 -6.18 1.21
CA GLN A 95 -16.99 -6.73 -0.05
C GLN A 95 -15.94 -5.80 -0.65
N ILE A 96 -14.80 -6.34 -1.01
CA ILE A 96 -13.69 -5.58 -1.58
C ILE A 96 -13.45 -6.08 -2.99
N SER A 97 -13.48 -5.17 -3.96
CA SER A 97 -13.09 -5.44 -5.34
C SER A 97 -11.81 -4.71 -5.69
N GLY A 98 -10.92 -5.38 -6.40
CA GLY A 98 -9.64 -4.80 -6.78
C GLY A 98 -8.68 -5.81 -7.40
N GLN A 99 -7.44 -5.41 -7.50
CA GLN A 99 -6.36 -6.15 -8.13
C GLN A 99 -5.41 -6.70 -7.05
N VAL A 100 -5.21 -8.02 -7.04
CA VAL A 100 -4.32 -8.68 -6.07
C VAL A 100 -2.86 -8.56 -6.46
N ALA A 101 -1.97 -8.64 -5.48
CA ALA A 101 -0.53 -8.62 -5.70
C ALA A 101 -0.09 -9.81 -6.57
N ARG A 102 0.79 -9.56 -7.54
CA ARG A 102 1.31 -10.58 -8.48
C ARG A 102 2.23 -11.59 -7.82
N ASN A 103 2.84 -11.23 -6.71
CA ASN A 103 3.76 -12.09 -5.98
C ASN A 103 3.07 -13.14 -5.10
N GLY A 104 1.72 -13.23 -5.15
CA GLY A 104 0.94 -14.13 -4.32
C GLY A 104 0.76 -13.67 -2.87
N GLY A 105 1.22 -12.46 -2.53
CA GLY A 105 1.00 -11.87 -1.21
C GLY A 105 -0.46 -11.47 -1.01
N HIS A 106 -0.91 -11.47 0.25
CA HIS A 106 -2.26 -11.10 0.66
C HIS A 106 -2.40 -9.56 0.71
N SER A 107 -2.28 -8.94 -0.46
CA SER A 107 -2.43 -7.50 -0.66
C SER A 107 -3.30 -7.23 -1.88
N ILE A 108 -4.18 -6.25 -1.77
CA ILE A 108 -5.10 -5.86 -2.83
C ILE A 108 -5.08 -4.35 -3.03
N ARG A 109 -5.02 -3.94 -4.28
CA ARG A 109 -5.27 -2.57 -4.69
C ARG A 109 -6.76 -2.37 -4.88
N ILE A 110 -7.39 -1.73 -3.93
CA ILE A 110 -8.84 -1.57 -3.88
C ILE A 110 -9.35 -0.64 -4.98
N ARG A 111 -10.43 -1.04 -5.61
CA ARG A 111 -11.22 -0.24 -6.57
C ARG A 111 -12.58 0.13 -6.01
N GLU A 112 -13.15 -0.76 -5.21
CA GLU A 112 -14.46 -0.57 -4.61
C GLU A 112 -14.54 -1.30 -3.28
N ILE A 113 -15.25 -0.70 -2.34
CA ILE A 113 -15.69 -1.33 -1.10
C ILE A 113 -17.19 -1.17 -1.00
N VAL A 114 -17.88 -2.28 -0.76
CA VAL A 114 -19.33 -2.30 -0.52
C VAL A 114 -19.57 -2.80 0.89
N THR A 115 -20.35 -2.06 1.66
CA THR A 115 -20.73 -2.41 3.04
C THR A 115 -21.76 -3.54 3.06
N ALA A 116 -22.00 -4.12 4.23
CA ALA A 116 -23.04 -5.16 4.43
C ALA A 116 -24.45 -4.68 4.07
N THR A 117 -24.70 -3.38 4.11
CA THR A 117 -25.98 -2.78 3.71
C THR A 117 -26.09 -2.51 2.21
N GLY A 118 -25.04 -2.81 1.43
CA GLY A 118 -24.99 -2.58 -0.01
C GLY A 118 -24.56 -1.18 -0.42
N GLU A 119 -24.09 -0.36 0.52
CA GLU A 119 -23.56 0.96 0.23
C GLU A 119 -22.15 0.85 -0.35
N SER A 120 -21.93 1.45 -1.53
CA SER A 120 -20.60 1.58 -2.11
C SER A 120 -19.90 2.81 -1.54
N LEU A 121 -18.75 2.59 -0.91
CA LEU A 121 -17.93 3.67 -0.37
C LEU A 121 -17.12 4.32 -1.49
N SER A 122 -17.29 5.64 -1.64
CA SER A 122 -16.63 6.38 -2.71
C SER A 122 -15.11 6.45 -2.47
N LEU A 123 -14.37 5.98 -3.47
CA LEU A 123 -12.92 6.15 -3.57
C LEU A 123 -12.54 7.10 -4.72
N ARG A 124 -13.53 7.71 -5.39
CA ARG A 124 -13.36 8.44 -6.66
C ARG A 124 -12.54 9.72 -6.56
N GLU A 125 -12.69 10.48 -5.48
CA GLU A 125 -11.91 11.72 -5.29
C GLU A 125 -10.46 11.45 -4.84
N VAL A 126 -10.12 10.18 -4.81
CA VAL A 126 -8.88 9.65 -4.29
C VAL A 126 -7.93 9.24 -5.42
N LEU A 127 -8.47 9.06 -6.62
CA LEU A 127 -7.74 8.48 -7.76
C LEU A 127 -7.39 9.49 -8.85
N ASP A 128 -7.82 10.76 -8.70
CA ASP A 128 -7.49 11.87 -9.60
C ASP A 128 -6.33 12.71 -9.07
#